data_b2d6197fd831ad81cde980adc4d10a50
#
_entry.id   b2d6197fd831ad81cde980adc4d10a50
#
_cell.length_a   1.000
_cell.length_b   1.000
_cell.length_c   1.000
_cell.angle_alpha   90.00
_cell.angle_beta   90.00
_cell.angle_gamma   90.00
#
_symmetry.space_group_name_H-M   'P 1'
#
loop_
_entity.id
_entity.type
_entity.pdbx_description
1 polymer ?
#
loop_
_entity_poly.entity_id
_entity_poly.type
_entity_poly.pdbx_seq_one_letter_code
_entity_poly.pdbx_strand_id
1 'polypeptide(L)'
;MIVPGVALSLAGPAFAQPGQAASPAPACAAMDTSLPAGFAEWNGKAGLATATSAEHPPHAALALGKGYDVSLLNTPKVFFPVQPEKPSGRLAHAGLFEFTVGTGGASTVALSKPAWIDVLKDGKYLEPASFGHGPECTSTRKMVVFHMKPGKHAPQVSGNAAPALKLMVTKKP
;
A
#
# COMPACT_ATOMS: atom_id res chain seq x y z
N MET A 1 20.77 27.14 -72.08
CA MET A 1 20.29 28.08 -71.03
C MET A 1 19.31 27.32 -70.17
N ILE A 2 19.71 26.94 -68.99
CA ILE A 2 18.90 26.13 -67.99
C ILE A 2 18.64 27.09 -66.84
N VAL A 3 17.36 27.36 -66.57
CA VAL A 3 16.91 28.19 -65.42
C VAL A 3 16.55 27.27 -64.26
N PRO A 4 17.14 27.44 -63.08
CA PRO A 4 16.72 26.64 -61.91
C PRO A 4 15.48 27.26 -61.27
N GLY A 5 14.42 26.41 -61.07
CA GLY A 5 13.23 26.77 -60.35
C GLY A 5 13.48 26.74 -58.81
N VAL A 6 13.16 27.84 -58.16
CA VAL A 6 13.18 27.96 -56.68
C VAL A 6 11.85 27.46 -56.15
N ALA A 7 11.87 26.38 -55.37
CA ALA A 7 10.72 25.88 -54.64
C ALA A 7 10.59 26.66 -53.32
N LEU A 8 9.51 27.40 -53.15
CA LEU A 8 9.17 28.14 -51.94
C LEU A 8 8.35 27.20 -51.01
N SER A 9 8.97 26.73 -49.92
CA SER A 9 8.29 25.93 -48.92
C SER A 9 7.52 26.85 -47.98
N LEU A 10 6.20 26.78 -47.99
CA LEU A 10 5.31 27.46 -47.06
C LEU A 10 5.21 26.61 -45.75
N ALA A 11 5.89 27.05 -44.68
CA ALA A 11 5.69 26.51 -43.35
C ALA A 11 4.38 27.09 -42.79
N GLY A 12 3.35 26.24 -42.63
CA GLY A 12 2.10 26.63 -41.98
C GLY A 12 2.27 26.73 -40.43
N PRO A 13 1.51 27.61 -39.77
CA PRO A 13 1.57 27.75 -38.33
C PRO A 13 1.01 26.51 -37.67
N ALA A 14 1.78 25.91 -36.76
CA ALA A 14 1.33 24.83 -35.87
C ALA A 14 0.36 25.42 -34.82
N PHE A 15 -0.92 25.09 -34.91
CA PHE A 15 -1.87 25.40 -33.88
C PHE A 15 -1.60 24.49 -32.69
N ALA A 16 -1.14 25.04 -31.57
CA ALA A 16 -1.07 24.37 -30.29
C ALA A 16 -2.50 24.00 -29.82
N GLN A 17 -2.80 22.72 -29.69
CA GLN A 17 -4.05 22.29 -29.10
C GLN A 17 -4.06 22.71 -27.62
N PRO A 18 -5.12 23.38 -27.12
CA PRO A 18 -5.26 23.65 -25.70
C PRO A 18 -5.33 22.30 -24.96
N GLY A 19 -4.37 22.09 -24.03
CA GLY A 19 -4.33 20.90 -23.20
C GLY A 19 -5.69 20.72 -22.51
N GLN A 20 -6.32 19.57 -22.70
CA GLN A 20 -7.51 19.19 -21.95
C GLN A 20 -7.12 19.16 -20.46
N ALA A 21 -7.63 20.13 -19.71
CA ALA A 21 -7.55 20.09 -18.26
C ALA A 21 -8.25 18.82 -17.79
N ALA A 22 -7.54 17.95 -17.07
CA ALA A 22 -8.12 16.76 -16.47
C ALA A 22 -9.30 17.21 -15.60
N SER A 23 -10.48 16.63 -15.83
CA SER A 23 -11.66 16.90 -15.00
C SER A 23 -11.29 16.64 -13.54
N PRO A 24 -11.63 17.53 -12.60
CA PRO A 24 -11.39 17.28 -11.19
C PRO A 24 -12.10 16.00 -10.77
N ALA A 25 -11.40 15.14 -10.03
CA ALA A 25 -11.98 13.93 -9.48
C ALA A 25 -13.24 14.28 -8.67
N PRO A 26 -14.32 13.49 -8.75
CA PRO A 26 -15.56 13.78 -8.04
C PRO A 26 -15.29 13.89 -6.54
N ALA A 27 -15.79 14.96 -5.91
CA ALA A 27 -15.67 15.14 -4.49
C ALA A 27 -16.50 14.05 -3.78
N CYS A 28 -15.87 13.31 -2.85
CA CYS A 28 -16.54 12.28 -2.08
C CYS A 28 -17.54 12.91 -1.09
N ALA A 29 -18.81 12.57 -1.19
CA ALA A 29 -19.83 13.04 -0.23
C ALA A 29 -19.57 12.50 1.19
N ALA A 30 -19.04 11.28 1.30
CA ALA A 30 -18.55 10.69 2.54
C ALA A 30 -17.45 9.65 2.21
N MET A 31 -16.51 9.48 3.16
CA MET A 31 -15.46 8.47 3.05
C MET A 31 -15.91 7.13 3.62
N ASP A 32 -15.39 6.05 3.06
CA ASP A 32 -15.56 4.68 3.56
C ASP A 32 -17.03 4.18 3.62
N THR A 33 -17.91 4.75 2.82
CA THR A 33 -19.34 4.31 2.73
C THR A 33 -19.51 3.09 1.82
N SER A 34 -18.58 2.84 0.91
CA SER A 34 -18.62 1.74 -0.07
C SER A 34 -17.32 0.94 -0.02
N LEU A 35 -17.08 0.27 1.11
CA LEU A 35 -15.90 -0.57 1.29
C LEU A 35 -16.03 -1.88 0.51
N PRO A 36 -14.93 -2.44 -0.02
CA PRO A 36 -14.94 -3.75 -0.67
C PRO A 36 -15.40 -4.86 0.28
N ALA A 37 -15.90 -5.96 -0.28
CA ALA A 37 -16.18 -7.16 0.50
C ALA A 37 -14.94 -7.59 1.32
N GLY A 38 -15.14 -7.98 2.56
CA GLY A 38 -14.09 -8.30 3.52
C GLY A 38 -13.52 -7.10 4.28
N PHE A 39 -13.94 -5.86 3.99
CA PHE A 39 -13.47 -4.63 4.65
C PHE A 39 -14.49 -4.03 5.65
N ALA A 40 -15.52 -4.77 6.05
CA ALA A 40 -16.55 -4.26 6.95
C ALA A 40 -15.99 -3.65 8.25
N GLU A 41 -14.92 -4.26 8.79
CA GLU A 41 -14.24 -3.82 10.00
C GLU A 41 -13.05 -2.84 9.73
N TRP A 42 -12.94 -2.28 8.51
CA TRP A 42 -11.87 -1.34 8.16
C TRP A 42 -11.83 -0.12 9.09
N ASN A 43 -12.99 0.39 9.46
CA ASN A 43 -13.13 1.56 10.34
C ASN A 43 -13.05 1.22 11.84
N GLY A 44 -12.68 -0.03 12.20
CA GLY A 44 -12.40 -0.42 13.57
C GLY A 44 -11.35 0.51 14.20
N LYS A 45 -11.49 0.75 15.50
CA LYS A 45 -10.63 1.65 16.29
C LYS A 45 -9.71 0.89 17.25
N ALA A 46 -9.44 -0.38 16.98
CA ALA A 46 -8.52 -1.15 17.82
C ALA A 46 -7.11 -0.61 17.64
N GLY A 47 -6.52 -0.08 18.69
CA GLY A 47 -5.13 0.36 18.71
C GLY A 47 -4.18 -0.84 18.78
N LEU A 48 -3.07 -0.80 18.05
CA LEU A 48 -2.03 -1.81 18.12
C LEU A 48 -0.65 -1.15 17.96
N ALA A 49 0.24 -1.40 18.93
CA ALA A 49 1.64 -0.99 18.81
C ALA A 49 2.42 -2.02 17.99
N THR A 50 3.34 -1.54 17.14
CA THR A 50 4.25 -2.42 16.42
C THR A 50 5.23 -3.13 17.35
N ALA A 51 5.67 -4.32 16.98
CA ALA A 51 6.82 -4.96 17.60
C ALA A 51 8.13 -4.25 17.18
N THR A 52 9.14 -4.30 18.04
CA THR A 52 10.49 -3.79 17.75
C THR A 52 11.33 -4.80 17.00
N SER A 53 11.05 -6.10 17.18
CA SER A 53 11.71 -7.22 16.49
C SER A 53 10.73 -8.38 16.32
N ALA A 54 11.09 -9.35 15.49
CA ALA A 54 10.30 -10.55 15.27
C ALA A 54 10.23 -11.49 16.51
N GLU A 55 11.13 -11.29 17.47
CA GLU A 55 11.21 -12.11 18.68
C GLU A 55 10.22 -11.69 19.77
N HIS A 56 9.57 -10.53 19.61
CA HIS A 56 8.60 -9.99 20.58
C HIS A 56 7.21 -9.80 19.96
N PRO A 57 6.58 -10.86 19.45
CA PRO A 57 5.33 -10.73 18.68
C PRO A 57 4.05 -10.49 19.50
N PRO A 58 3.94 -10.74 20.82
CA PRO A 58 2.62 -10.80 21.47
C PRO A 58 1.83 -9.48 21.41
N HIS A 59 2.48 -8.37 21.19
CA HIS A 59 1.82 -7.04 21.14
C HIS A 59 1.49 -6.53 19.73
N ALA A 60 1.91 -7.25 18.68
CA ALA A 60 1.72 -6.85 17.29
C ALA A 60 0.89 -7.86 16.47
N ALA A 61 0.07 -8.68 17.14
CA ALA A 61 -0.75 -9.70 16.51
C ALA A 61 -2.04 -9.09 15.91
N LEU A 62 -2.27 -9.35 14.63
CA LEU A 62 -3.44 -8.93 13.88
C LEU A 62 -4.43 -10.09 13.76
N ALA A 63 -5.70 -9.83 13.98
CA ALA A 63 -6.77 -10.73 13.59
C ALA A 63 -7.19 -10.45 12.14
N LEU A 64 -7.41 -11.51 11.36
CA LEU A 64 -7.90 -11.38 9.99
C LEU A 64 -9.30 -10.75 9.97
N GLY A 65 -9.52 -9.87 9.01
CA GLY A 65 -10.79 -9.16 8.85
C GLY A 65 -11.01 -7.99 9.79
N LYS A 66 -10.05 -7.66 10.67
CA LYS A 66 -10.15 -6.56 11.63
C LYS A 66 -9.22 -5.41 11.25
N GLY A 67 -9.75 -4.17 11.27
CA GLY A 67 -8.98 -2.95 11.09
C GLY A 67 -8.33 -2.49 12.39
N TYR A 68 -7.08 -2.04 12.30
CA TYR A 68 -6.30 -1.55 13.44
C TYR A 68 -5.73 -0.17 13.16
N ASP A 69 -5.81 0.72 14.12
CA ASP A 69 -4.99 1.93 14.15
C ASP A 69 -3.63 1.57 14.75
N VAL A 70 -2.61 1.45 13.90
CA VAL A 70 -1.29 0.98 14.33
C VAL A 70 -0.36 2.17 14.57
N SER A 71 0.40 2.08 15.67
CA SER A 71 1.50 2.99 15.98
C SER A 71 2.80 2.37 15.47
N LEU A 72 3.55 3.13 14.67
CA LEU A 72 4.83 2.77 14.08
C LEU A 72 5.99 3.40 14.85
N LEU A 73 7.16 2.83 14.74
CA LEU A 73 8.41 3.36 15.28
C LEU A 73 9.24 4.03 14.19
N ASN A 74 10.12 4.97 14.58
CA ASN A 74 11.16 5.43 13.67
C ASN A 74 11.97 4.23 13.16
N THR A 75 12.21 4.16 11.86
CA THR A 75 12.86 3.03 11.19
C THR A 75 14.12 2.51 11.90
N PRO A 76 15.04 3.35 12.43
CA PRO A 76 16.22 2.86 13.16
C PRO A 76 15.92 2.07 14.45
N LYS A 77 14.69 2.12 14.95
CA LYS A 77 14.27 1.40 16.15
C LYS A 77 13.61 0.06 15.83
N VAL A 78 13.49 -0.30 14.54
CA VAL A 78 12.86 -1.54 14.10
C VAL A 78 13.93 -2.49 13.58
N PHE A 79 14.02 -3.66 14.20
CA PHE A 79 14.98 -4.71 13.82
C PHE A 79 14.28 -5.71 12.89
N PHE A 80 14.34 -5.44 11.62
CA PHE A 80 13.72 -6.27 10.60
C PHE A 80 14.39 -7.64 10.54
N PRO A 81 13.62 -8.76 10.56
CA PRO A 81 14.18 -10.11 10.37
C PRO A 81 14.76 -10.31 8.97
N VAL A 82 14.19 -9.63 7.98
CA VAL A 82 14.70 -9.52 6.62
C VAL A 82 14.61 -8.05 6.24
N GLN A 83 15.67 -7.48 5.66
CA GLN A 83 15.66 -6.05 5.28
C GLN A 83 14.53 -5.78 4.28
N PRO A 84 13.74 -4.71 4.43
CA PRO A 84 12.69 -4.39 3.47
C PRO A 84 13.21 -4.30 2.05
N GLU A 85 12.45 -4.83 1.07
CA GLU A 85 12.84 -4.75 -0.36
C GLU A 85 13.03 -3.30 -0.81
N LYS A 86 12.28 -2.35 -0.22
CA LYS A 86 12.50 -0.92 -0.38
C LYS A 86 12.85 -0.28 0.95
N PRO A 87 14.16 -0.16 1.23
CA PRO A 87 14.61 0.52 2.44
C PRO A 87 14.13 1.97 2.47
N SER A 88 13.66 2.40 3.61
CA SER A 88 13.23 3.78 3.85
C SER A 88 14.31 4.59 4.58
N GLY A 89 14.29 5.91 4.38
CA GLY A 89 15.20 6.82 5.08
C GLY A 89 14.97 6.84 6.60
N ARG A 90 15.95 7.38 7.36
CA ARG A 90 15.94 7.45 8.83
C ARG A 90 14.74 8.20 9.42
N LEU A 91 14.16 9.12 8.67
CA LEU A 91 13.01 9.93 9.11
C LEU A 91 11.66 9.24 8.88
N ALA A 92 11.66 8.08 8.24
CA ALA A 92 10.45 7.30 8.02
C ALA A 92 10.13 6.42 9.25
N HIS A 93 8.89 5.96 9.29
CA HIS A 93 8.38 5.06 10.31
C HIS A 93 8.15 3.68 9.72
N ALA A 94 8.31 2.67 10.57
CA ALA A 94 8.20 1.27 10.21
C ALA A 94 7.54 0.45 11.32
N GLY A 95 7.11 -0.75 10.98
CA GLY A 95 6.51 -1.66 11.95
C GLY A 95 6.54 -3.10 11.52
N LEU A 96 6.57 -3.98 12.53
CA LEU A 96 6.51 -5.42 12.41
C LEU A 96 5.23 -5.92 13.08
N PHE A 97 4.53 -6.81 12.39
CA PHE A 97 3.27 -7.39 12.86
C PHE A 97 3.29 -8.89 12.60
N GLU A 98 2.32 -9.59 13.16
CA GLU A 98 2.12 -11.01 12.88
C GLU A 98 0.63 -11.30 12.72
N PHE A 99 0.29 -12.29 11.91
CA PHE A 99 -1.05 -12.87 11.86
C PHE A 99 -0.98 -14.34 11.45
N THR A 100 -2.07 -15.06 11.71
CA THR A 100 -2.16 -16.48 11.39
C THR A 100 -3.25 -16.72 10.36
N VAL A 101 -2.91 -17.44 9.30
CA VAL A 101 -3.84 -17.91 8.28
C VAL A 101 -4.25 -19.34 8.62
N GLY A 102 -5.54 -19.57 8.87
CA GLY A 102 -6.05 -20.92 9.12
C GLY A 102 -6.22 -21.74 7.84
N THR A 103 -6.80 -21.13 6.82
CA THR A 103 -7.02 -21.75 5.51
C THR A 103 -6.34 -20.92 4.43
N GLY A 104 -5.49 -21.55 3.63
CA GLY A 104 -4.74 -20.88 2.56
C GLY A 104 -5.66 -20.22 1.51
N GLY A 105 -5.09 -19.31 0.74
CA GLY A 105 -5.80 -18.59 -0.32
C GLY A 105 -5.26 -17.17 -0.51
N ALA A 106 -5.93 -16.40 -1.35
CA ALA A 106 -5.59 -15.02 -1.57
C ALA A 106 -6.02 -14.17 -0.36
N SER A 107 -5.12 -13.34 0.13
CA SER A 107 -5.37 -12.38 1.21
C SER A 107 -4.85 -11.01 0.83
N THR A 108 -5.55 -9.97 1.28
CA THR A 108 -5.18 -8.57 1.03
C THR A 108 -4.63 -7.95 2.30
N VAL A 109 -3.47 -7.32 2.20
CA VAL A 109 -2.94 -6.39 3.21
C VAL A 109 -3.24 -4.98 2.75
N ALA A 110 -3.96 -4.22 3.55
CA ALA A 110 -4.41 -2.87 3.22
C ALA A 110 -3.90 -1.84 4.21
N LEU A 111 -3.51 -0.66 3.71
CA LEU A 111 -3.03 0.47 4.48
C LEU A 111 -3.81 1.75 4.14
N SER A 112 -3.99 2.63 5.14
CA SER A 112 -4.51 3.99 4.93
C SER A 112 -3.45 4.98 4.44
N LYS A 113 -2.20 4.57 4.26
CA LYS A 113 -1.07 5.41 3.82
C LYS A 113 -0.25 4.68 2.74
N PRO A 114 0.46 5.40 1.88
CA PRO A 114 1.28 4.81 0.81
C PRO A 114 2.64 4.31 1.33
N ALA A 115 2.64 3.42 2.34
CA ALA A 115 3.83 2.77 2.84
C ALA A 115 4.18 1.51 2.03
N TRP A 116 5.41 1.01 2.17
CA TRP A 116 5.81 -0.27 1.59
C TRP A 116 5.34 -1.42 2.48
N ILE A 117 4.94 -2.52 1.86
CA ILE A 117 4.48 -3.74 2.54
C ILE A 117 5.27 -4.92 1.99
N ASP A 118 5.97 -5.61 2.87
CA ASP A 118 6.47 -6.96 2.64
C ASP A 118 5.71 -7.92 3.55
N VAL A 119 5.49 -9.13 3.11
CA VAL A 119 4.96 -10.21 3.96
C VAL A 119 5.94 -11.36 3.95
N LEU A 120 6.36 -11.79 5.13
CA LEU A 120 7.24 -12.92 5.30
C LEU A 120 6.48 -14.17 5.72
N LYS A 121 6.92 -15.31 5.20
CA LYS A 121 6.59 -16.64 5.69
C LYS A 121 7.88 -17.43 5.84
N ASP A 122 8.10 -17.97 7.03
CA ASP A 122 9.30 -18.76 7.34
C ASP A 122 10.61 -18.02 6.97
N GLY A 123 10.65 -16.71 7.26
CA GLY A 123 11.80 -15.83 7.00
C GLY A 123 12.05 -15.48 5.53
N LYS A 124 11.10 -15.76 4.63
CA LYS A 124 11.21 -15.44 3.20
C LYS A 124 10.06 -14.54 2.75
N TYR A 125 10.34 -13.63 1.82
CA TYR A 125 9.32 -12.82 1.19
C TYR A 125 8.30 -13.68 0.46
N LEU A 126 7.04 -13.26 0.54
CA LEU A 126 6.01 -13.69 -0.39
C LEU A 126 5.93 -12.71 -1.55
N GLU A 127 5.94 -13.24 -2.77
CA GLU A 127 5.70 -12.43 -3.95
C GLU A 127 4.26 -11.90 -3.96
N PRO A 128 4.06 -10.59 -4.19
CA PRO A 128 2.74 -10.04 -4.34
C PRO A 128 2.06 -10.53 -5.62
N ALA A 129 0.85 -11.05 -5.50
CA ALA A 129 0.04 -11.46 -6.67
C ALA A 129 -0.52 -10.24 -7.42
N SER A 130 -0.84 -9.15 -6.70
CA SER A 130 -1.26 -7.87 -7.27
C SER A 130 -1.14 -6.76 -6.22
N PHE A 131 -1.09 -5.52 -6.69
CA PHE A 131 -1.10 -4.35 -5.82
C PHE A 131 -1.85 -3.19 -6.50
N GLY A 132 -2.33 -2.25 -5.70
CA GLY A 132 -3.04 -1.07 -6.18
C GLY A 132 -3.44 -0.13 -5.07
N HIS A 133 -4.20 0.87 -5.44
CA HIS A 133 -4.87 1.77 -4.50
C HIS A 133 -6.21 1.18 -4.07
N GLY A 134 -6.75 1.66 -2.95
CA GLY A 134 -8.13 1.38 -2.56
C GLY A 134 -9.13 2.03 -3.51
N PRO A 135 -10.41 1.63 -3.45
CA PRO A 135 -11.46 2.24 -4.24
C PRO A 135 -11.58 3.75 -3.98
N GLU A 136 -12.15 4.47 -4.94
CA GLU A 136 -12.49 5.88 -4.76
C GLU A 136 -13.37 6.07 -3.53
N CYS A 137 -13.27 7.23 -2.91
CA CYS A 137 -14.00 7.58 -1.69
C CYS A 137 -13.78 6.62 -0.51
N THR A 138 -12.61 5.97 -0.46
CA THR A 138 -12.18 5.21 0.73
C THR A 138 -10.88 5.78 1.31
N SER A 139 -10.68 5.57 2.61
CA SER A 139 -9.43 5.91 3.29
C SER A 139 -8.32 4.88 3.05
N THR A 140 -8.60 3.81 2.31
CA THR A 140 -7.60 2.82 1.90
C THR A 140 -6.72 3.39 0.79
N ARG A 141 -5.42 3.53 1.03
CA ARG A 141 -4.47 4.12 0.08
C ARG A 141 -3.60 3.09 -0.62
N LYS A 142 -3.42 1.93 -0.03
CA LYS A 142 -2.64 0.83 -0.61
C LYS A 142 -3.27 -0.51 -0.27
N MET A 143 -3.31 -1.38 -1.27
CA MET A 143 -3.76 -2.76 -1.16
C MET A 143 -2.75 -3.65 -1.87
N VAL A 144 -2.30 -4.72 -1.21
CA VAL A 144 -1.41 -5.72 -1.79
C VAL A 144 -1.99 -7.09 -1.53
N VAL A 145 -2.13 -7.88 -2.58
CA VAL A 145 -2.68 -9.25 -2.51
C VAL A 145 -1.53 -10.24 -2.53
N PHE A 146 -1.58 -11.21 -1.64
CA PHE A 146 -0.64 -12.33 -1.57
C PHE A 146 -1.39 -13.66 -1.57
N HIS A 147 -0.81 -14.67 -2.21
CA HIS A 147 -1.24 -16.06 -2.03
C HIS A 147 -0.59 -16.65 -0.79
N MET A 148 -1.37 -16.88 0.24
CA MET A 148 -0.89 -17.30 1.55
C MET A 148 -1.23 -18.75 1.82
N LYS A 149 -0.27 -19.50 2.38
CA LYS A 149 -0.47 -20.86 2.90
C LYS A 149 -0.93 -20.77 4.37
N PRO A 150 -1.52 -21.82 4.94
CA PRO A 150 -1.80 -21.86 6.38
C PRO A 150 -0.55 -21.62 7.23
N GLY A 151 -0.73 -21.03 8.40
CA GLY A 151 0.33 -20.75 9.37
C GLY A 151 0.59 -19.28 9.62
N LYS A 152 1.66 -18.98 10.35
CA LYS A 152 2.07 -17.62 10.73
C LYS A 152 2.70 -16.88 9.55
N HIS A 153 2.41 -15.58 9.49
CA HIS A 153 2.95 -14.62 8.53
C HIS A 153 3.36 -13.35 9.27
N ALA A 154 4.42 -12.72 8.80
CA ALA A 154 4.94 -11.49 9.39
C ALA A 154 4.92 -10.35 8.36
N PRO A 155 3.89 -9.48 8.37
CA PRO A 155 3.92 -8.27 7.59
C PRO A 155 4.90 -7.26 8.17
N GLN A 156 5.70 -6.67 7.31
CA GLN A 156 6.61 -5.57 7.55
C GLN A 156 6.07 -4.34 6.83
N VAL A 157 5.87 -3.25 7.55
CA VAL A 157 5.53 -1.95 6.98
C VAL A 157 6.76 -1.06 7.05
N SER A 158 7.13 -0.43 5.96
CA SER A 158 8.27 0.48 5.92
C SER A 158 7.98 1.73 5.08
N GLY A 159 8.77 2.80 5.27
CA GLY A 159 8.66 4.01 4.48
C GLY A 159 7.43 4.88 4.76
N ASN A 160 6.74 4.72 5.90
CA ASN A 160 5.63 5.58 6.24
C ASN A 160 6.13 6.95 6.74
N ALA A 161 5.56 8.03 6.23
CA ALA A 161 5.95 9.39 6.63
C ALA A 161 5.46 9.76 8.05
N ALA A 162 4.38 9.14 8.52
CA ALA A 162 3.75 9.42 9.82
C ALA A 162 3.96 8.27 10.82
N PRO A 163 3.91 8.54 12.14
CA PRO A 163 4.07 7.50 13.16
C PRO A 163 2.85 6.59 13.32
N ALA A 164 1.82 6.77 12.51
CA ALA A 164 0.60 5.96 12.59
C ALA A 164 -0.04 5.79 11.22
N LEU A 165 -0.72 4.67 11.05
CA LEU A 165 -1.59 4.38 9.92
C LEU A 165 -2.65 3.35 10.32
N LYS A 166 -3.67 3.16 9.47
CA LYS A 166 -4.59 2.04 9.61
C LYS A 166 -4.08 0.86 8.79
N LEU A 167 -4.13 -0.32 9.39
CA LEU A 167 -3.71 -1.59 8.80
C LEU A 167 -4.81 -2.64 8.95
N MET A 168 -5.06 -3.40 7.91
CA MET A 168 -5.96 -4.54 7.92
C MET A 168 -5.40 -5.66 7.05
N VAL A 169 -5.59 -6.90 7.49
CA VAL A 169 -5.36 -8.09 6.68
C VAL A 169 -6.68 -8.83 6.56
N THR A 170 -7.14 -9.09 5.35
CA THR A 170 -8.40 -9.80 5.11
C THR A 170 -8.26 -10.82 3.99
N LYS A 171 -9.10 -11.85 4.00
CA LYS A 171 -9.20 -12.76 2.85
C LYS A 171 -9.78 -12.00 1.66
N LYS A 172 -9.22 -12.25 0.48
CA LYS A 172 -9.84 -11.78 -0.76
C LYS A 172 -11.07 -12.65 -1.00
N PRO A 173 -12.24 -12.04 -1.24
CA PRO A 173 -13.44 -12.79 -1.62
C PRO A 173 -13.24 -13.63 -2.88
#